data_46b74d9038bc7d8188778db54696d546
#
_entry.id   46b74d9038bc7d8188778db54696d546
#
_cell.length_a   1.000
_cell.length_b   1.000
_cell.length_c   1.000
_cell.angle_alpha   90.00
_cell.angle_beta   90.00
_cell.angle_gamma   90.00
#
_symmetry.space_group_name_H-M   'P 1'
#
loop_
_entity.id
_entity.type
_entity.pdbx_description
1 polymer ?
#
loop_
_entity_poly.entity_id
_entity_poly.type
_entity_poly.pdbx_seq_one_letter_code
_entity_poly.pdbx_strand_id
1 'polypeptide(L)'
;MANGLRKSPRIPLSEADKEYIRGEITAIEADPDVFAFRDGSGSGYNEKHDIIYVSSNVFPSQDNSLHPRDLMSVRAALAHEYYGHRAFRGTKVEQGAWNDEFRASYFAAKNAPNLSADDRRYLILDCKERAKEAGVTIRDNTFMKGILYGFNE
;
A
#
# COMPACT_ATOMS: atom_id res chain seq x y z
N MET A 1 -1.38 1.59 -7.01
CA MET A 1 -0.61 2.57 -6.23
C MET A 1 -1.06 3.96 -6.51
N ALA A 2 -0.92 4.76 -5.54
CA ALA A 2 -1.26 6.15 -5.64
C ALA A 2 -0.35 6.89 -6.59
N ASN A 3 -0.91 7.85 -7.24
CA ASN A 3 -0.16 8.90 -7.90
C ASN A 3 0.27 9.92 -6.85
N GLY A 4 0.96 10.93 -7.21
CA GLY A 4 1.39 11.97 -6.30
C GLY A 4 2.91 12.03 -6.26
N LEU A 5 3.45 12.39 -5.12
CA LEU A 5 4.86 12.73 -4.98
C LEU A 5 5.74 11.52 -4.63
N ARG A 6 5.30 10.32 -4.89
CA ARG A 6 6.16 9.15 -4.76
C ARG A 6 7.24 9.16 -5.85
N LYS A 7 8.33 8.42 -5.61
CA LYS A 7 9.43 8.35 -6.57
C LYS A 7 8.91 7.98 -7.96
N SER A 8 9.42 8.62 -9.00
CA SER A 8 8.93 8.40 -10.35
C SER A 8 9.17 6.94 -10.80
N PRO A 9 8.16 6.26 -11.38
CA PRO A 9 8.36 4.91 -11.92
C PRO A 9 9.28 4.88 -13.14
N ARG A 10 9.59 6.03 -13.73
CA ARG A 10 10.52 6.13 -14.86
C ARG A 10 11.98 5.98 -14.42
N ILE A 11 12.28 6.16 -13.13
CA ILE A 11 13.62 5.95 -12.60
C ILE A 11 13.81 4.43 -12.46
N PRO A 12 14.83 3.84 -13.13
CA PRO A 12 15.03 2.39 -13.01
C PRO A 12 15.39 1.99 -11.59
N LEU A 13 14.94 0.80 -11.19
CA LEU A 13 15.34 0.22 -9.92
C LEU A 13 16.80 -0.27 -10.04
N SER A 14 17.64 0.16 -9.11
CA SER A 14 19.00 -0.37 -8.98
C SER A 14 18.95 -1.78 -8.38
N GLU A 15 20.06 -2.51 -8.47
CA GLU A 15 20.15 -3.81 -7.81
C GLU A 15 20.01 -3.67 -6.28
N ALA A 16 20.54 -2.59 -5.71
CA ALA A 16 20.40 -2.31 -4.29
C ALA A 16 18.93 -2.07 -3.92
N ASP A 17 18.17 -1.35 -4.75
CA ASP A 17 16.74 -1.12 -4.57
C ASP A 17 15.97 -2.44 -4.59
N LYS A 18 16.26 -3.30 -5.55
CA LYS A 18 15.61 -4.60 -5.68
C LYS A 18 15.89 -5.47 -4.47
N GLU A 19 17.12 -5.47 -3.98
CA GLU A 19 17.49 -6.24 -2.79
C GLU A 19 16.75 -5.74 -1.55
N TYR A 20 16.66 -4.42 -1.40
CA TYR A 20 15.88 -3.81 -0.32
C TYR A 20 14.41 -4.25 -0.40
N ILE A 21 13.81 -4.18 -1.59
CA ILE A 21 12.42 -4.59 -1.81
C ILE A 21 12.23 -6.07 -1.48
N ARG A 22 13.15 -6.94 -1.90
CA ARG A 22 13.06 -8.38 -1.58
C ARG A 22 13.07 -8.61 -0.07
N GLY A 23 13.88 -7.86 0.67
CA GLY A 23 13.90 -7.91 2.13
C GLY A 23 12.57 -7.50 2.75
N GLU A 24 11.92 -6.49 2.18
CA GLU A 24 10.60 -6.04 2.66
C GLU A 24 9.50 -7.04 2.31
N ILE A 25 9.57 -7.70 1.16
CA ILE A 25 8.65 -8.78 0.80
C ILE A 25 8.76 -9.93 1.81
N THR A 26 9.98 -10.30 2.18
CA THR A 26 10.22 -11.31 3.20
C THR A 26 9.68 -10.89 4.56
N ALA A 27 9.85 -9.63 4.93
CA ALA A 27 9.41 -9.09 6.21
C ALA A 27 7.89 -9.18 6.39
N ILE A 28 7.12 -9.00 5.32
CA ILE A 28 5.66 -9.14 5.38
C ILE A 28 5.20 -10.58 5.14
N GLU A 29 6.12 -11.53 5.07
CA GLU A 29 5.83 -12.96 4.87
C GLU A 29 5.00 -13.22 3.61
N ALA A 30 5.26 -12.46 2.54
CA ALA A 30 4.58 -12.63 1.27
C ALA A 30 5.33 -13.64 0.39
N ASP A 31 4.60 -14.27 -0.52
CA ASP A 31 5.17 -15.18 -1.52
C ASP A 31 5.97 -14.36 -2.54
N PRO A 32 7.30 -14.52 -2.61
CA PRO A 32 8.12 -13.73 -3.52
C PRO A 32 7.81 -14.00 -5.00
N ASP A 33 7.27 -15.15 -5.34
CA ASP A 33 6.95 -15.51 -6.72
C ASP A 33 5.77 -14.70 -7.30
N VAL A 34 5.02 -14.02 -6.43
CA VAL A 34 3.90 -13.17 -6.85
C VAL A 34 4.40 -11.80 -7.36
N PHE A 35 5.63 -11.44 -7.06
CA PHE A 35 6.17 -10.11 -7.37
C PHE A 35 7.08 -10.14 -8.59
N ALA A 36 7.00 -9.09 -9.41
CA ALA A 36 7.89 -8.88 -10.55
C ALA A 36 8.29 -7.41 -10.62
N PHE A 37 9.56 -7.15 -10.86
CA PHE A 37 10.05 -5.79 -11.05
C PHE A 37 9.77 -5.32 -12.46
N ARG A 38 9.45 -4.03 -12.60
CA ARG A 38 9.33 -3.39 -13.91
C ARG A 38 9.72 -1.92 -13.80
N ASP A 39 10.12 -1.35 -14.92
CA ASP A 39 10.45 0.07 -15.03
C ASP A 39 9.42 0.77 -15.94
N GLY A 40 9.24 2.07 -15.74
CA GLY A 40 8.44 2.90 -16.63
C GLY A 40 6.95 2.96 -16.32
N SER A 41 6.43 2.00 -15.57
CA SER A 41 5.02 1.96 -15.14
C SER A 41 4.93 1.83 -13.63
N GLY A 42 3.85 2.34 -13.04
CA GLY A 42 3.67 2.31 -11.58
C GLY A 42 3.52 0.90 -11.02
N SER A 43 3.80 0.77 -9.74
CA SER A 43 3.58 -0.46 -8.99
C SER A 43 2.09 -0.72 -8.84
N GLY A 44 1.71 -1.99 -8.82
CA GLY A 44 0.31 -2.36 -8.61
C GLY A 44 0.06 -3.84 -8.83
N TYR A 45 -1.08 -4.29 -8.36
CA TYR A 45 -1.52 -5.67 -8.53
C TYR A 45 -2.27 -5.84 -9.85
N ASN A 46 -1.86 -6.83 -10.64
CA ASN A 46 -2.53 -7.22 -11.87
C ASN A 46 -3.29 -8.53 -11.62
N GLU A 47 -4.60 -8.45 -11.54
CA GLU A 47 -5.44 -9.60 -11.22
C GLU A 47 -5.43 -10.65 -12.32
N LYS A 48 -5.37 -10.22 -13.58
CA LYS A 48 -5.38 -11.13 -14.73
C LYS A 48 -4.21 -12.10 -14.70
N HIS A 49 -3.04 -11.63 -14.29
CA HIS A 49 -1.81 -12.42 -14.23
C HIS A 49 -1.46 -12.87 -12.81
N ASP A 50 -2.17 -12.40 -11.80
CA ASP A 50 -1.87 -12.63 -10.38
C ASP A 50 -0.43 -12.26 -10.05
N ILE A 51 -0.01 -11.07 -10.49
CA ILE A 51 1.33 -10.55 -10.27
C ILE A 51 1.23 -9.15 -9.68
N ILE A 52 2.07 -8.89 -8.68
CA ILE A 52 2.29 -7.55 -8.18
C ILE A 52 3.54 -7.00 -8.87
N TYR A 53 3.35 -6.01 -9.73
CA TYR A 53 4.45 -5.31 -10.37
C TYR A 53 5.00 -4.26 -9.42
N VAL A 54 6.33 -4.20 -9.32
CA VAL A 54 7.02 -3.27 -8.44
C VAL A 54 7.98 -2.42 -9.25
N SER A 55 7.82 -1.11 -9.15
CA SER A 55 8.68 -0.12 -9.78
C SER A 55 9.14 0.89 -8.73
N SER A 56 9.90 1.89 -9.15
CA SER A 56 10.48 2.89 -8.24
C SER A 56 9.45 3.64 -7.41
N ASN A 57 8.18 3.73 -7.86
CA ASN A 57 7.16 4.43 -7.09
C ASN A 57 6.70 3.69 -5.83
N VAL A 58 7.24 2.50 -5.56
CA VAL A 58 7.06 1.81 -4.28
C VAL A 58 7.79 2.57 -3.16
N PHE A 59 8.79 3.38 -3.51
CA PHE A 59 9.50 4.22 -2.54
C PHE A 59 8.69 5.49 -2.23
N PRO A 60 8.72 5.93 -0.97
CA PRO A 60 8.00 7.14 -0.58
C PRO A 60 8.57 8.38 -1.26
N SER A 61 7.79 9.46 -1.21
CA SER A 61 8.20 10.76 -1.71
C SER A 61 9.46 11.24 -1.00
N GLN A 62 10.34 11.88 -1.76
CA GLN A 62 11.53 12.54 -1.24
C GLN A 62 11.29 14.03 -0.98
N ASP A 63 10.11 14.52 -1.33
CA ASP A 63 9.70 15.89 -1.09
C ASP A 63 9.01 16.02 0.28
N ASN A 64 8.75 17.24 0.71
CA ASN A 64 8.09 17.52 1.98
C ASN A 64 6.58 17.39 1.89
N SER A 65 6.11 16.24 1.40
CA SER A 65 4.68 15.96 1.36
C SER A 65 4.17 15.56 2.73
N LEU A 66 2.94 16.00 3.06
CA LEU A 66 2.24 15.57 4.27
C LEU A 66 1.10 14.58 3.94
N HIS A 67 0.95 14.21 2.68
CA HIS A 67 -0.10 13.30 2.27
C HIS A 67 0.27 11.86 2.67
N PRO A 68 -0.62 11.14 3.39
CA PRO A 68 -0.30 9.79 3.89
C PRO A 68 0.20 8.83 2.82
N ARG A 69 -0.38 8.92 1.65
CA ARG A 69 -0.03 8.08 0.49
C ARG A 69 1.41 8.27 0.03
N ASP A 70 1.88 9.54 0.08
CA ASP A 70 3.24 9.86 -0.33
C ASP A 70 4.28 9.46 0.71
N LEU A 71 3.87 9.35 1.97
CA LEU A 71 4.73 9.02 3.10
C LEU A 71 4.79 7.52 3.41
N MET A 72 3.94 6.75 2.78
CA MET A 72 3.85 5.30 3.00
C MET A 72 5.19 4.61 2.69
N SER A 73 5.69 3.80 3.61
CA SER A 73 6.94 3.06 3.42
C SER A 73 6.83 2.01 2.31
N VAL A 74 7.97 1.50 1.86
CA VAL A 74 8.00 0.37 0.91
C VAL A 74 7.21 -0.81 1.49
N ARG A 75 7.46 -1.14 2.76
CA ARG A 75 6.77 -2.26 3.42
C ARG A 75 5.26 -2.09 3.41
N ALA A 76 4.76 -0.91 3.77
CA ALA A 76 3.32 -0.62 3.77
C ALA A 76 2.75 -0.65 2.34
N ALA A 77 3.47 -0.12 1.37
CA ALA A 77 3.04 -0.15 -0.04
C ALA A 77 2.92 -1.58 -0.56
N LEU A 78 3.89 -2.45 -0.27
CA LEU A 78 3.84 -3.85 -0.65
C LEU A 78 2.70 -4.58 0.06
N ALA A 79 2.48 -4.29 1.34
CA ALA A 79 1.36 -4.85 2.10
C ALA A 79 0.01 -4.45 1.53
N HIS A 80 -0.14 -3.20 1.08
CA HIS A 80 -1.34 -2.71 0.40
C HIS A 80 -1.66 -3.57 -0.83
N GLU A 81 -0.64 -3.90 -1.63
CA GLU A 81 -0.86 -4.72 -2.81
C GLU A 81 -1.13 -6.20 -2.48
N TYR A 82 -0.38 -6.78 -1.57
CA TYR A 82 -0.45 -8.21 -1.28
C TYR A 82 -1.61 -8.58 -0.34
N TYR A 83 -1.71 -7.92 0.80
CA TYR A 83 -2.76 -8.19 1.80
C TYR A 83 -4.04 -7.42 1.53
N GLY A 84 -3.95 -6.39 0.71
CA GLY A 84 -5.08 -5.56 0.33
C GLY A 84 -5.71 -6.00 -0.98
N HIS A 85 -5.05 -5.72 -2.11
CA HIS A 85 -5.63 -6.03 -3.42
C HIS A 85 -5.64 -7.52 -3.73
N ARG A 86 -4.50 -8.18 -3.65
CA ARG A 86 -4.41 -9.60 -4.00
C ARG A 86 -5.27 -10.49 -3.11
N ALA A 87 -5.31 -10.22 -1.82
CA ALA A 87 -6.09 -11.02 -0.87
C ALA A 87 -7.59 -11.02 -1.19
N PHE A 88 -8.07 -9.98 -1.85
CA PHE A 88 -9.49 -9.81 -2.21
C PHE A 88 -9.74 -9.94 -3.72
N ARG A 89 -8.81 -10.59 -4.44
CA ARG A 89 -8.99 -10.83 -5.87
C ARG A 89 -10.25 -11.65 -6.13
N GLY A 90 -10.86 -11.41 -7.27
CA GLY A 90 -12.11 -12.07 -7.64
C GLY A 90 -13.36 -11.46 -7.03
N THR A 91 -13.24 -10.36 -6.27
CA THR A 91 -14.39 -9.65 -5.73
C THR A 91 -15.01 -8.76 -6.81
N LYS A 92 -16.27 -8.36 -6.60
CA LYS A 92 -17.01 -7.54 -7.57
C LYS A 92 -16.76 -6.04 -7.44
N VAL A 93 -15.84 -5.63 -6.58
CA VAL A 93 -15.48 -4.22 -6.42
C VAL A 93 -14.60 -3.82 -7.58
N GLU A 94 -14.91 -2.68 -8.21
CA GLU A 94 -14.13 -2.16 -9.33
C GLU A 94 -12.72 -1.82 -8.88
N GLN A 95 -11.72 -2.31 -9.60
CA GLN A 95 -10.32 -2.04 -9.31
C GLN A 95 -10.02 -0.54 -9.44
N GLY A 96 -9.33 -0.01 -8.45
CA GLY A 96 -8.96 1.40 -8.40
C GLY A 96 -10.04 2.33 -7.91
N ALA A 97 -11.26 1.85 -7.69
CA ALA A 97 -12.32 2.65 -7.05
C ALA A 97 -11.92 2.97 -5.61
N TRP A 98 -12.50 4.04 -5.05
CA TRP A 98 -12.11 4.46 -3.69
C TRP A 98 -12.31 3.35 -2.64
N ASN A 99 -13.40 2.58 -2.76
CA ASN A 99 -13.69 1.49 -1.82
C ASN A 99 -12.77 0.29 -1.97
N ASP A 100 -12.29 0.01 -3.18
CA ASP A 100 -11.24 -0.99 -3.41
C ASP A 100 -9.94 -0.56 -2.74
N GLU A 101 -9.53 0.67 -2.95
CA GLU A 101 -8.31 1.23 -2.36
C GLU A 101 -8.42 1.37 -0.84
N PHE A 102 -9.59 1.78 -0.32
CA PHE A 102 -9.84 1.84 1.11
C PHE A 102 -9.65 0.47 1.73
N ARG A 103 -10.32 -0.52 1.17
CA ARG A 103 -10.25 -1.91 1.66
C ARG A 103 -8.83 -2.43 1.64
N ALA A 104 -8.08 -2.12 0.57
CA ALA A 104 -6.70 -2.58 0.43
C ALA A 104 -5.82 -2.05 1.56
N SER A 105 -5.87 -0.76 1.84
CA SER A 105 -5.09 -0.17 2.93
C SER A 105 -5.58 -0.64 4.31
N TYR A 106 -6.88 -0.76 4.50
CA TYR A 106 -7.46 -1.21 5.76
C TYR A 106 -6.98 -2.63 6.12
N PHE A 107 -7.14 -3.57 5.20
CA PHE A 107 -6.78 -4.96 5.47
C PHE A 107 -5.28 -5.22 5.45
N ALA A 108 -4.50 -4.41 4.74
CA ALA A 108 -3.05 -4.43 4.88
C ALA A 108 -2.64 -4.04 6.31
N ALA A 109 -3.22 -2.97 6.84
CA ALA A 109 -2.95 -2.54 8.21
C ALA A 109 -3.35 -3.60 9.25
N LYS A 110 -4.43 -4.33 8.96
CA LYS A 110 -4.97 -5.33 9.89
C LYS A 110 -4.23 -6.66 9.83
N ASN A 111 -3.84 -7.11 8.64
CA ASN A 111 -3.42 -8.49 8.42
C ASN A 111 -1.93 -8.66 8.10
N ALA A 112 -1.24 -7.64 7.59
CA ALA A 112 0.16 -7.79 7.25
C ALA A 112 1.03 -7.90 8.50
N PRO A 113 1.91 -8.91 8.57
CA PRO A 113 2.81 -9.05 9.71
C PRO A 113 3.97 -8.05 9.64
N ASN A 114 4.57 -7.80 10.79
CA ASN A 114 5.80 -7.02 10.93
C ASN A 114 5.73 -5.57 10.45
N LEU A 115 4.53 -5.01 10.39
CA LEU A 115 4.36 -3.58 10.15
C LEU A 115 4.70 -2.80 11.41
N SER A 116 5.37 -1.65 11.24
CA SER A 116 5.57 -0.71 12.33
C SER A 116 4.26 -0.01 12.69
N ALA A 117 4.23 0.66 13.84
CA ALA A 117 3.09 1.51 14.22
C ALA A 117 2.85 2.60 13.16
N ASP A 118 3.92 3.20 12.64
CA ASP A 118 3.83 4.21 11.59
C ASP A 118 3.28 3.64 10.29
N ASP A 119 3.71 2.44 9.89
CA ASP A 119 3.18 1.77 8.69
C ASP A 119 1.66 1.61 8.79
N ARG A 120 1.18 1.09 9.92
CA ARG A 120 -0.26 0.93 10.14
C ARG A 120 -0.99 2.25 10.14
N ARG A 121 -0.40 3.25 10.77
CA ARG A 121 -1.00 4.58 10.84
C ARG A 121 -1.17 5.18 9.45
N TYR A 122 -0.13 5.16 8.61
CA TYR A 122 -0.22 5.70 7.26
C TYR A 122 -1.20 4.93 6.39
N LEU A 123 -1.30 3.62 6.54
CA LEU A 123 -2.31 2.84 5.84
C LEU A 123 -3.73 3.27 6.22
N ILE A 124 -4.00 3.46 7.51
CA ILE A 124 -5.33 3.90 7.96
C ILE A 124 -5.61 5.34 7.56
N LEU A 125 -4.61 6.22 7.60
CA LEU A 125 -4.77 7.59 7.10
C LEU A 125 -5.05 7.60 5.60
N ASP A 126 -4.44 6.69 4.84
CA ASP A 126 -4.75 6.54 3.41
C ASP A 126 -6.20 6.13 3.21
N CYS A 127 -6.73 5.21 4.01
CA CYS A 127 -8.16 4.85 3.97
C CYS A 127 -9.04 6.09 4.09
N LYS A 128 -8.76 6.93 5.07
CA LYS A 128 -9.55 8.13 5.33
C LYS A 128 -9.44 9.13 4.19
N GLU A 129 -8.26 9.29 3.60
CA GLU A 129 -8.07 10.17 2.45
C GLU A 129 -8.81 9.66 1.22
N ARG A 130 -8.84 8.35 0.99
CA ARG A 130 -9.59 7.75 -0.13
C ARG A 130 -11.08 8.07 -0.01
N ALA A 131 -11.65 7.90 1.17
CA ALA A 131 -13.05 8.22 1.41
C ALA A 131 -13.31 9.72 1.23
N LYS A 132 -12.44 10.56 1.77
CA LYS A 132 -12.55 12.01 1.66
C LYS A 132 -12.49 12.47 0.19
N GLU A 133 -11.55 11.96 -0.58
CA GLU A 133 -11.41 12.27 -2.00
C GLU A 133 -12.66 11.86 -2.79
N ALA A 134 -13.32 10.79 -2.37
CA ALA A 134 -14.57 10.32 -2.98
C ALA A 134 -15.83 11.05 -2.47
N GLY A 135 -15.68 11.98 -1.53
CA GLY A 135 -16.81 12.68 -0.93
C GLY A 135 -17.64 11.83 0.02
N VAL A 136 -17.07 10.75 0.54
CA VAL A 136 -17.75 9.82 1.44
C VAL A 136 -17.33 10.07 2.88
N THR A 137 -18.33 10.23 3.76
CA THR A 137 -18.08 10.34 5.19
C THR A 137 -18.07 8.93 5.80
N ILE A 138 -16.99 8.61 6.49
CA ILE A 138 -16.88 7.33 7.22
C ILE A 138 -16.70 7.59 8.70
N ARG A 139 -17.05 6.58 9.49
CA ARG A 139 -16.87 6.61 10.93
C ARG A 139 -15.73 5.66 11.30
N ASP A 140 -14.79 6.14 12.12
CA ASP A 140 -13.69 5.29 12.59
C ASP A 140 -14.24 4.18 13.48
N ASN A 141 -13.89 2.93 13.18
CA ASN A 141 -14.22 1.80 14.04
C ASN A 141 -13.16 1.64 15.15
N THR A 142 -13.35 0.68 16.04
CA THR A 142 -12.44 0.43 17.16
C THR A 142 -11.01 0.17 16.72
N PHE A 143 -10.83 -0.62 15.65
CA PHE A 143 -9.51 -0.92 15.10
C PHE A 143 -8.81 0.36 14.62
N MET A 144 -9.51 1.19 13.84
CA MET A 144 -8.97 2.44 13.32
C MET A 144 -8.60 3.41 14.45
N LYS A 145 -9.46 3.53 15.46
CA LYS A 145 -9.20 4.38 16.62
C LYS A 145 -7.98 3.92 17.41
N GLY A 146 -7.82 2.60 17.55
CA GLY A 146 -6.65 2.03 18.20
C GLY A 146 -5.34 2.42 17.52
N ILE A 147 -5.33 2.37 16.19
CA ILE A 147 -4.15 2.73 15.41
C ILE A 147 -3.89 4.22 15.42
N LEU A 148 -4.93 5.04 15.22
CA LEU A 148 -4.76 6.49 15.08
C LEU A 148 -4.54 7.19 16.43
N TYR A 149 -5.18 6.71 17.49
CA TYR A 149 -5.25 7.42 18.76
C TYR A 149 -4.75 6.61 19.96
N GLY A 150 -4.38 5.36 19.76
CA GLY A 150 -3.87 4.50 20.82
C GLY A 150 -4.95 3.99 21.79
N PHE A 151 -6.23 3.98 21.40
CA PHE A 151 -7.29 3.45 22.24
C PHE A 151 -7.29 1.92 22.17
N ASN A 152 -7.16 1.29 23.32
CA ASN A 152 -7.24 -0.15 23.47
C ASN A 152 -8.61 -0.51 24.07
N GLU A 153 -9.45 -1.11 23.28
CA GLU A 153 -10.73 -1.62 23.74
C GLU A 153 -10.91 -3.08 23.36
#